data_64a356e46e97e6198e2a192a3c7eb3df
#
_entry.id   64a356e46e97e6198e2a192a3c7eb3df
#
_cell.length_a   1.000
_cell.length_b   1.000
_cell.length_c   1.000
_cell.angle_alpha   90.00
_cell.angle_beta   90.00
_cell.angle_gamma   90.00
#
_symmetry.space_group_name_H-M   'P 1'
#
loop_
_entity.id
_entity.type
_entity.pdbx_description
1 polymer ?
#
loop_
_entity_poly.entity_id
_entity_poly.type
_entity_poly.pdbx_seq_one_letter_code
_entity_poly.pdbx_strand_id
1 'polypeptide(L)'
;MRSVLIGNGVVIQHGGAGYFNANIIQRALDNIRAESHPAHLYPEECADFVFALAKEHSAALNGYYDNYVFTTYDRVSLTDFKLRYDSTRKYSATEIGFEDYFLLFELIHNKLGVTNPERFNSRCALRRMFLDAVFNKGKIESVHKQFSVGFVKWLKSHNNILTTNYDSNLDISTGLPVHHLHGSFNTLSEVYDPNSFRNQLEDDFLNGEKVDFDYPHLYSTCLVSYVGDLKSHSMTQSSLANSGMEKFVEGYQSNPDLRKQIDAWDESNDLVKRLKEAILLKAEHPELEHSEQYPHKLLRKISGTLEIIGLSPNNDGHLFEHILDNRNITQIVFHHFGAQEAADAERLFSSKNLSTRDVRDFWLDVNA
;
A
#
# COMPACT_ATOMS: atom_id res chain seq x y z
N MET A 1 -1.16 -22.19 16.71
CA MET A 1 -2.02 -21.23 16.00
C MET A 1 -1.65 -21.26 14.52
N ARG A 2 -2.60 -21.08 13.63
CA ARG A 2 -2.34 -21.05 12.17
C ARG A 2 -2.78 -19.69 11.62
N SER A 3 -1.94 -19.06 10.82
CA SER A 3 -2.24 -17.81 10.14
C SER A 3 -1.95 -17.94 8.66
N VAL A 4 -2.65 -17.17 7.82
CA VAL A 4 -2.38 -17.13 6.39
C VAL A 4 -2.19 -15.70 5.91
N LEU A 5 -1.20 -15.49 5.04
CA LEU A 5 -0.95 -14.27 4.32
C LEU A 5 -1.19 -14.50 2.82
N ILE A 6 -2.11 -13.73 2.26
CA ILE A 6 -2.65 -13.92 0.90
C ILE A 6 -2.32 -12.71 0.04
N GLY A 7 -1.80 -12.96 -1.14
CA GLY A 7 -1.51 -11.94 -2.14
C GLY A 7 -2.29 -12.08 -3.44
N ASN A 8 -1.96 -11.23 -4.40
CA ASN A 8 -2.67 -11.11 -5.68
C ASN A 8 -2.68 -12.40 -6.53
N GLY A 9 -1.75 -13.34 -6.30
CA GLY A 9 -1.76 -14.63 -6.98
C GLY A 9 -3.05 -15.42 -6.81
N VAL A 10 -3.76 -15.23 -5.68
CA VAL A 10 -5.09 -15.85 -5.46
C VAL A 10 -6.16 -15.18 -6.35
N VAL A 11 -6.12 -13.86 -6.51
CA VAL A 11 -7.01 -13.15 -7.44
C VAL A 11 -6.73 -13.56 -8.88
N ILE A 12 -5.47 -13.71 -9.26
CA ILE A 12 -5.08 -14.20 -10.60
C ILE A 12 -5.58 -15.63 -10.82
N GLN A 13 -5.45 -16.51 -9.84
CA GLN A 13 -5.89 -17.91 -9.93
C GLN A 13 -7.38 -18.04 -10.23
N HIS A 14 -8.20 -17.22 -9.59
CA HIS A 14 -9.67 -17.31 -9.69
C HIS A 14 -10.29 -16.29 -10.65
N GLY A 15 -9.68 -15.10 -10.75
CA GLY A 15 -10.17 -14.00 -11.61
C GLY A 15 -9.51 -13.96 -12.99
N GLY A 16 -8.43 -14.73 -13.19
CA GLY A 16 -7.74 -14.88 -14.47
C GLY A 16 -6.66 -13.83 -14.74
N ALA A 17 -6.09 -13.93 -15.93
CA ALA A 17 -4.93 -13.13 -16.37
C ALA A 17 -5.16 -11.60 -16.36
N GLY A 18 -6.41 -11.15 -16.36
CA GLY A 18 -6.75 -9.72 -16.28
C GLY A 18 -6.15 -8.99 -15.06
N TYR A 19 -5.71 -9.72 -14.05
CA TYR A 19 -5.11 -9.17 -12.82
C TYR A 19 -3.57 -9.30 -12.77
N PHE A 20 -2.93 -9.70 -13.86
CA PHE A 20 -1.49 -9.49 -14.03
C PHE A 20 -1.16 -8.00 -14.18
N ASN A 21 0.00 -7.60 -13.67
CA ASN A 21 0.48 -6.21 -13.73
C ASN A 21 0.37 -5.60 -15.15
N ALA A 22 0.84 -6.31 -16.18
CA ALA A 22 0.78 -5.82 -17.57
C ALA A 22 -0.66 -5.53 -18.03
N ASN A 23 -1.62 -6.38 -17.64
CA ASN A 23 -3.02 -6.22 -18.01
C ASN A 23 -3.71 -5.11 -17.21
N ILE A 24 -3.28 -4.86 -15.97
CA ILE A 24 -3.74 -3.70 -15.18
C ILE A 24 -3.29 -2.40 -15.85
N ILE A 25 -2.01 -2.29 -16.21
CA ILE A 25 -1.48 -1.09 -16.87
C ILE A 25 -2.14 -0.88 -18.24
N GLN A 26 -2.28 -1.95 -19.04
CA GLN A 26 -2.97 -1.85 -20.32
C GLN A 26 -4.41 -1.35 -20.13
N ARG A 27 -5.11 -1.87 -19.14
CA ARG A 27 -6.48 -1.42 -18.80
C ARG A 27 -6.50 0.04 -18.35
N ALA A 28 -5.51 0.50 -17.57
CA ALA A 28 -5.40 1.89 -17.18
C ALA A 28 -5.32 2.82 -18.40
N LEU A 29 -4.51 2.45 -19.39
CA LEU A 29 -4.36 3.19 -20.65
C LEU A 29 -5.62 3.10 -21.53
N ASP A 30 -6.32 1.97 -21.52
CA ASP A 30 -7.56 1.77 -22.30
C ASP A 30 -8.76 2.50 -21.67
N ASN A 31 -8.84 2.55 -20.32
CA ASN A 31 -9.90 3.26 -19.62
C ASN A 31 -9.93 4.75 -19.96
N ILE A 32 -8.78 5.39 -20.11
CA ILE A 32 -8.67 6.81 -20.49
C ILE A 32 -9.30 7.09 -21.87
N ARG A 33 -9.30 6.11 -22.77
CA ARG A 33 -9.87 6.23 -24.12
C ARG A 33 -11.36 5.85 -24.17
N ALA A 34 -11.93 5.39 -23.05
CA ALA A 34 -13.30 4.96 -23.00
C ALA A 34 -14.27 6.16 -22.84
N GLU A 35 -15.46 6.09 -23.42
CA GLU A 35 -16.51 7.11 -23.23
C GLU A 35 -16.89 7.31 -21.75
N SER A 36 -16.70 6.28 -20.93
CA SER A 36 -16.98 6.32 -19.48
C SER A 36 -15.81 6.84 -18.64
N HIS A 37 -14.78 7.44 -19.27
CA HIS A 37 -13.63 7.98 -18.56
C HIS A 37 -14.03 9.13 -17.62
N PRO A 38 -13.72 9.03 -16.30
CA PRO A 38 -14.02 10.09 -15.34
C PRO A 38 -12.95 11.19 -15.38
N ALA A 39 -12.89 11.96 -16.47
CA ALA A 39 -11.86 12.98 -16.73
C ALA A 39 -11.74 14.04 -15.61
N HIS A 40 -12.80 14.24 -14.82
CA HIS A 40 -12.79 15.16 -13.66
C HIS A 40 -12.02 14.58 -12.46
N LEU A 41 -11.77 13.27 -12.40
CA LEU A 41 -11.05 12.60 -11.31
C LEU A 41 -9.58 12.35 -11.64
N TYR A 42 -9.28 12.02 -12.88
CA TYR A 42 -7.93 11.94 -13.42
C TYR A 42 -7.95 12.26 -14.92
N PRO A 43 -7.13 13.22 -15.38
CA PRO A 43 -7.19 13.73 -16.75
C PRO A 43 -6.60 12.76 -17.77
N GLU A 44 -6.92 12.95 -19.05
CA GLU A 44 -6.43 12.11 -20.15
C GLU A 44 -4.90 12.13 -20.28
N GLU A 45 -4.27 13.23 -19.91
CA GLU A 45 -2.82 13.41 -19.90
C GLU A 45 -2.09 12.40 -18.98
N CYS A 46 -2.79 11.74 -18.07
CA CYS A 46 -2.22 10.65 -17.25
C CYS A 46 -1.65 9.52 -18.12
N ALA A 47 -2.23 9.23 -19.30
CA ALA A 47 -1.66 8.24 -20.22
C ALA A 47 -0.30 8.68 -20.76
N ASP A 48 -0.20 9.92 -21.25
CA ASP A 48 1.05 10.48 -21.76
C ASP A 48 2.10 10.56 -20.65
N PHE A 49 1.65 10.86 -19.43
CA PHE A 49 2.52 10.89 -18.25
C PHE A 49 3.08 9.49 -17.92
N VAL A 50 2.28 8.43 -17.97
CA VAL A 50 2.78 7.06 -17.81
C VAL A 50 3.84 6.72 -18.87
N PHE A 51 3.63 7.10 -20.14
CA PHE A 51 4.63 6.88 -21.16
C PHE A 51 5.89 7.73 -20.96
N ALA A 52 5.76 8.95 -20.45
CA ALA A 52 6.91 9.78 -20.08
C ALA A 52 7.72 9.16 -18.94
N LEU A 53 7.07 8.69 -17.90
CA LEU A 53 7.70 7.97 -16.79
C LEU A 53 8.40 6.69 -17.27
N ALA A 54 7.75 5.91 -18.15
CA ALA A 54 8.33 4.68 -18.71
C ALA A 54 9.61 4.94 -19.50
N LYS A 55 9.74 6.07 -20.20
CA LYS A 55 10.97 6.45 -20.90
C LYS A 55 12.15 6.67 -19.95
N GLU A 56 11.87 7.13 -18.72
CA GLU A 56 12.90 7.39 -17.72
C GLU A 56 13.35 6.13 -16.96
N HIS A 57 12.67 4.99 -17.16
CA HIS A 57 12.98 3.73 -16.50
C HIS A 57 14.45 3.30 -16.70
N SER A 58 14.94 3.29 -17.96
CA SER A 58 16.33 2.94 -18.24
C SER A 58 17.33 3.94 -17.63
N ALA A 59 16.99 5.22 -17.59
CA ALA A 59 17.83 6.24 -16.95
C ALA A 59 17.93 6.01 -15.43
N ALA A 60 16.82 5.62 -14.79
CA ALA A 60 16.82 5.28 -13.37
C ALA A 60 17.66 4.03 -13.07
N LEU A 61 17.57 2.98 -13.89
CA LEU A 61 18.40 1.78 -13.74
C LEU A 61 19.90 2.10 -13.87
N ASN A 62 20.27 3.01 -14.77
CA ASN A 62 21.66 3.36 -15.06
C ASN A 62 22.23 4.48 -14.16
N GLY A 63 21.53 4.82 -13.08
CA GLY A 63 22.06 5.73 -12.05
C GLY A 63 21.87 7.22 -12.31
N TYR A 64 21.14 7.62 -13.36
CA TYR A 64 20.91 9.02 -13.69
C TYR A 64 20.21 9.79 -12.56
N TYR A 65 19.40 9.11 -11.77
CA TYR A 65 18.62 9.67 -10.66
C TYR A 65 19.24 9.47 -9.28
N ASP A 66 20.43 8.90 -9.16
CA ASP A 66 21.06 8.59 -7.87
C ASP A 66 21.30 9.83 -6.97
N ASN A 67 21.47 11.01 -7.59
CA ASN A 67 21.61 12.27 -6.87
C ASN A 67 20.28 12.98 -6.53
N TYR A 68 19.15 12.39 -6.93
CA TYR A 68 17.81 12.94 -6.70
C TYR A 68 17.00 12.15 -5.67
N VAL A 69 17.69 11.31 -4.88
CA VAL A 69 17.15 10.61 -3.71
C VAL A 69 17.52 11.39 -2.46
N PHE A 70 16.51 11.94 -1.79
CA PHE A 70 16.75 12.86 -0.67
C PHE A 70 16.61 12.20 0.69
N THR A 71 15.93 11.05 0.76
CA THR A 71 15.76 10.30 2.01
C THR A 71 16.44 8.93 1.93
N THR A 72 16.66 8.32 3.10
CA THR A 72 17.15 6.94 3.17
C THR A 72 16.15 5.98 2.53
N TYR A 73 14.85 6.22 2.71
CA TYR A 73 13.78 5.41 2.14
C TYR A 73 13.76 5.43 0.60
N ASP A 74 13.93 6.62 -0.01
CA ASP A 74 14.05 6.74 -1.47
C ASP A 74 15.24 5.93 -1.99
N ARG A 75 16.38 6.00 -1.27
CA ARG A 75 17.62 5.32 -1.67
C ARG A 75 17.48 3.82 -1.65
N VAL A 76 16.89 3.26 -0.59
CA VAL A 76 16.61 1.83 -0.49
C VAL A 76 15.65 1.40 -1.58
N SER A 77 14.54 2.14 -1.77
CA SER A 77 13.56 1.85 -2.83
C SER A 77 14.17 1.87 -4.23
N LEU A 78 15.08 2.83 -4.52
CA LEU A 78 15.79 2.87 -5.81
C LEU A 78 16.77 1.70 -5.95
N THR A 79 17.42 1.28 -4.87
CA THR A 79 18.31 0.11 -4.88
C THR A 79 17.52 -1.16 -5.20
N ASP A 80 16.39 -1.37 -4.54
CA ASP A 80 15.49 -2.52 -4.78
C ASP A 80 14.94 -2.51 -6.20
N PHE A 81 14.56 -1.34 -6.71
CA PHE A 81 14.15 -1.16 -8.10
C PHE A 81 15.24 -1.63 -9.07
N LYS A 82 16.50 -1.21 -8.87
CA LYS A 82 17.63 -1.63 -9.71
C LYS A 82 17.90 -3.11 -9.66
N LEU A 83 17.60 -3.79 -8.54
CA LEU A 83 17.76 -5.24 -8.40
C LEU A 83 16.67 -6.04 -9.12
N ARG A 84 15.48 -5.49 -9.29
CA ARG A 84 14.34 -6.18 -9.94
C ARG A 84 14.41 -6.18 -11.46
N TYR A 85 15.13 -5.24 -12.06
CA TYR A 85 15.16 -5.06 -13.52
C TYR A 85 16.56 -5.29 -14.09
N ASP A 86 16.62 -5.90 -15.28
CA ASP A 86 17.86 -6.05 -16.04
C ASP A 86 18.18 -4.73 -16.76
N SER A 87 19.27 -4.07 -16.38
CA SER A 87 19.70 -2.79 -16.94
C SER A 87 20.09 -2.85 -18.43
N THR A 88 20.31 -4.05 -18.95
CA THR A 88 20.66 -4.27 -20.38
C THR A 88 19.41 -4.37 -21.27
N ARG A 89 18.25 -4.55 -20.68
CA ARG A 89 16.96 -4.73 -21.36
C ARG A 89 16.17 -3.40 -21.41
N LYS A 90 15.44 -3.19 -22.51
CA LYS A 90 14.41 -2.15 -22.59
C LYS A 90 13.06 -2.74 -22.19
N TYR A 91 12.32 -2.01 -21.38
CA TYR A 91 10.99 -2.37 -20.90
C TYR A 91 9.94 -1.48 -21.56
N SER A 92 8.85 -2.09 -22.02
CA SER A 92 7.65 -1.36 -22.43
C SER A 92 6.90 -0.84 -21.20
N ALA A 93 5.99 0.10 -21.38
CA ALA A 93 5.20 0.64 -20.28
C ALA A 93 4.45 -0.45 -19.49
N THR A 94 3.96 -1.48 -20.15
CA THR A 94 3.20 -2.56 -19.49
C THR A 94 4.07 -3.58 -18.74
N GLU A 95 5.39 -3.56 -18.95
CA GLU A 95 6.34 -4.46 -18.27
C GLU A 95 6.91 -3.86 -16.98
N ILE A 96 6.71 -2.56 -16.74
CA ILE A 96 7.10 -1.89 -15.49
C ILE A 96 6.01 -2.15 -14.45
N GLY A 97 6.40 -2.40 -13.18
CA GLY A 97 5.43 -2.53 -12.10
C GLY A 97 4.61 -1.25 -11.91
N PHE A 98 3.29 -1.35 -11.74
CA PHE A 98 2.48 -0.13 -11.59
C PHE A 98 2.86 0.67 -10.33
N GLU A 99 3.34 0.03 -9.28
CA GLU A 99 3.89 0.72 -8.10
C GLU A 99 5.23 1.41 -8.41
N ASP A 100 6.05 0.86 -9.32
CA ASP A 100 7.35 1.45 -9.70
C ASP A 100 7.19 2.79 -10.44
N TYR A 101 6.04 3.04 -11.04
CA TYR A 101 5.73 4.35 -11.59
C TYR A 101 5.74 5.46 -10.54
N PHE A 102 5.38 5.17 -9.29
CA PHE A 102 5.45 6.15 -8.21
C PHE A 102 6.90 6.45 -7.81
N LEU A 103 7.81 5.48 -7.87
CA LEU A 103 9.24 5.77 -7.68
C LEU A 103 9.78 6.67 -8.79
N LEU A 104 9.49 6.34 -10.05
CA LEU A 104 9.91 7.17 -11.19
C LEU A 104 9.32 8.58 -11.09
N PHE A 105 8.06 8.70 -10.68
CA PHE A 105 7.39 9.95 -10.39
C PHE A 105 8.17 10.78 -9.34
N GLU A 106 8.50 10.18 -8.20
CA GLU A 106 9.21 10.87 -7.12
C GLU A 106 10.60 11.35 -7.58
N LEU A 107 11.36 10.51 -8.27
CA LEU A 107 12.70 10.84 -8.79
C LEU A 107 12.66 12.01 -9.78
N ILE A 108 11.70 12.01 -10.70
CA ILE A 108 11.54 13.08 -11.70
C ILE A 108 11.14 14.39 -11.02
N HIS A 109 10.17 14.36 -10.10
CA HIS A 109 9.73 15.56 -9.39
C HIS A 109 10.83 16.13 -8.48
N ASN A 110 11.62 15.28 -7.84
CA ASN A 110 12.80 15.68 -7.09
C ASN A 110 13.81 16.41 -8.00
N LYS A 111 14.05 15.88 -9.20
CA LYS A 111 14.96 16.51 -10.19
C LYS A 111 14.44 17.86 -10.67
N LEU A 112 13.13 17.96 -10.91
CA LEU A 112 12.51 19.19 -11.45
C LEU A 112 12.22 20.21 -10.34
N GLY A 113 12.34 19.85 -9.07
CA GLY A 113 12.03 20.72 -7.95
C GLY A 113 10.54 21.02 -7.79
N VAL A 114 9.67 20.14 -8.29
CA VAL A 114 8.22 20.31 -8.16
C VAL A 114 7.79 19.99 -6.73
N THR A 115 7.02 20.91 -6.14
CA THR A 115 6.52 20.82 -4.76
C THR A 115 4.99 20.71 -4.70
N ASN A 116 4.44 20.56 -3.50
CA ASN A 116 3.00 20.63 -3.30
C ASN A 116 2.47 22.06 -3.51
N PRO A 117 1.23 22.24 -3.96
CA PRO A 117 0.21 21.20 -4.21
C PRO A 117 0.33 20.46 -5.56
N GLU A 118 1.11 20.95 -6.51
CA GLU A 118 1.21 20.39 -7.86
C GLU A 118 1.67 18.92 -7.85
N ARG A 119 2.75 18.63 -7.09
CA ARG A 119 3.27 17.27 -6.93
C ARG A 119 2.22 16.31 -6.34
N PHE A 120 1.50 16.76 -5.32
CA PHE A 120 0.43 15.98 -4.70
C PHE A 120 -0.68 15.67 -5.72
N ASN A 121 -1.19 16.69 -6.41
CA ASN A 121 -2.30 16.55 -7.36
C ASN A 121 -1.95 15.59 -8.50
N SER A 122 -0.76 15.72 -9.08
CA SER A 122 -0.28 14.83 -10.15
C SER A 122 -0.15 13.38 -9.68
N ARG A 123 0.37 13.18 -8.46
CA ARG A 123 0.47 11.85 -7.84
C ARG A 123 -0.91 11.24 -7.58
N CYS A 124 -1.87 12.04 -7.09
CA CYS A 124 -3.23 11.59 -6.87
C CYS A 124 -3.93 11.20 -8.18
N ALA A 125 -3.75 11.97 -9.25
CA ALA A 125 -4.32 11.64 -10.55
C ALA A 125 -3.77 10.30 -11.07
N LEU A 126 -2.46 10.09 -11.03
CA LEU A 126 -1.82 8.83 -11.42
C LEU A 126 -2.31 7.65 -10.55
N ARG A 127 -2.46 7.86 -9.24
CA ARG A 127 -3.00 6.86 -8.31
C ARG A 127 -4.42 6.47 -8.66
N ARG A 128 -5.30 7.45 -8.91
CA ARG A 128 -6.69 7.21 -9.29
C ARG A 128 -6.79 6.40 -10.58
N MET A 129 -6.00 6.73 -11.59
CA MET A 129 -5.95 5.96 -12.83
C MET A 129 -5.62 4.48 -12.59
N PHE A 130 -4.61 4.18 -11.77
CA PHE A 130 -4.26 2.79 -11.45
C PHE A 130 -5.31 2.10 -10.56
N LEU A 131 -5.89 2.81 -9.58
CA LEU A 131 -6.96 2.25 -8.74
C LEU A 131 -8.18 1.86 -9.57
N ASP A 132 -8.61 2.70 -10.50
CA ASP A 132 -9.70 2.40 -11.41
C ASP A 132 -9.42 1.16 -12.26
N ALA A 133 -8.18 1.05 -12.75
CA ALA A 133 -7.74 -0.12 -13.50
C ALA A 133 -7.72 -1.41 -12.66
N VAL A 134 -7.28 -1.35 -11.41
CA VAL A 134 -7.30 -2.50 -10.49
C VAL A 134 -8.73 -2.87 -10.16
N PHE A 135 -9.58 -1.90 -9.84
CA PHE A 135 -10.98 -2.10 -9.50
C PHE A 135 -11.79 -2.72 -10.64
N ASN A 136 -11.43 -2.37 -11.89
CA ASN A 136 -11.98 -2.97 -13.10
C ASN A 136 -13.53 -2.98 -13.12
N LYS A 137 -14.12 -1.81 -12.90
CA LYS A 137 -15.61 -1.65 -12.85
C LYS A 137 -16.27 -2.60 -11.84
N GLY A 138 -15.62 -2.85 -10.70
CA GLY A 138 -16.10 -3.73 -9.64
C GLY A 138 -15.92 -5.23 -9.90
N LYS A 139 -15.32 -5.63 -11.02
CA LYS A 139 -15.12 -7.06 -11.33
C LYS A 139 -14.21 -7.74 -10.32
N ILE A 140 -13.22 -7.03 -9.77
CA ILE A 140 -12.32 -7.59 -8.76
C ILE A 140 -13.10 -8.04 -7.52
N GLU A 141 -14.13 -7.32 -7.09
CA GLU A 141 -14.94 -7.60 -5.90
C GLU A 141 -15.83 -8.85 -6.06
N SER A 142 -15.92 -9.41 -7.25
CA SER A 142 -16.73 -10.58 -7.54
C SER A 142 -15.93 -11.87 -7.75
N VAL A 143 -14.60 -11.85 -7.58
CA VAL A 143 -13.73 -13.02 -7.77
C VAL A 143 -14.04 -14.13 -6.78
N HIS A 144 -14.49 -13.80 -5.56
CA HIS A 144 -14.92 -14.77 -4.55
C HIS A 144 -15.99 -15.77 -5.06
N LYS A 145 -16.79 -15.40 -6.07
CA LYS A 145 -17.80 -16.29 -6.68
C LYS A 145 -17.19 -17.51 -7.36
N GLN A 146 -15.89 -17.47 -7.64
CA GLN A 146 -15.12 -18.56 -8.23
C GLN A 146 -14.36 -19.39 -7.18
N PHE A 147 -14.41 -19.01 -5.90
CA PHE A 147 -13.74 -19.76 -4.84
C PHE A 147 -14.41 -21.11 -4.63
N SER A 148 -13.63 -22.19 -4.60
CA SER A 148 -14.14 -23.51 -4.27
C SER A 148 -14.55 -23.61 -2.80
N VAL A 149 -15.48 -24.52 -2.50
CA VAL A 149 -15.88 -24.81 -1.12
C VAL A 149 -14.69 -25.27 -0.29
N GLY A 150 -13.77 -26.04 -0.88
CA GLY A 150 -12.57 -26.53 -0.21
C GLY A 150 -11.62 -25.38 0.14
N PHE A 151 -11.41 -24.42 -0.78
CA PHE A 151 -10.58 -23.25 -0.50
C PHE A 151 -11.18 -22.38 0.62
N VAL A 152 -12.49 -22.12 0.59
CA VAL A 152 -13.16 -21.37 1.66
C VAL A 152 -13.06 -22.09 3.00
N LYS A 153 -13.21 -23.43 3.02
CA LYS A 153 -13.03 -24.23 4.23
C LYS A 153 -11.61 -24.17 4.75
N TRP A 154 -10.60 -24.20 3.86
CA TRP A 154 -9.20 -24.06 4.21
C TRP A 154 -8.93 -22.68 4.82
N LEU A 155 -9.42 -21.58 4.21
CA LEU A 155 -9.32 -20.24 4.77
C LEU A 155 -9.89 -20.17 6.19
N LYS A 156 -11.10 -20.69 6.41
CA LYS A 156 -11.77 -20.72 7.72
C LYS A 156 -11.05 -21.55 8.77
N SER A 157 -10.09 -22.39 8.38
CA SER A 157 -9.27 -23.16 9.32
C SER A 157 -8.15 -22.34 9.97
N HIS A 158 -7.93 -21.10 9.54
CA HIS A 158 -6.91 -20.20 10.07
C HIS A 158 -7.47 -19.26 11.14
N ASN A 159 -6.64 -18.98 12.15
CA ASN A 159 -7.00 -18.07 13.24
C ASN A 159 -6.89 -16.60 12.81
N ASN A 160 -5.95 -16.30 11.89
CA ASN A 160 -5.77 -14.97 11.33
C ASN A 160 -5.67 -15.08 9.81
N ILE A 161 -6.43 -14.25 9.10
CA ILE A 161 -6.38 -14.10 7.65
C ILE A 161 -5.85 -12.69 7.38
N LEU A 162 -4.68 -12.60 6.75
CA LEU A 162 -4.06 -11.36 6.36
C LEU A 162 -3.95 -11.31 4.83
N THR A 163 -4.07 -10.13 4.24
CA THR A 163 -3.97 -9.99 2.78
C THR A 163 -3.30 -8.67 2.37
N THR A 164 -2.60 -8.70 1.24
CA THR A 164 -2.15 -7.50 0.53
C THR A 164 -3.15 -7.06 -0.53
N ASN A 165 -4.20 -7.84 -0.78
CA ASN A 165 -5.24 -7.51 -1.75
C ASN A 165 -6.15 -6.40 -1.22
N TYR A 166 -6.65 -5.57 -2.14
CA TYR A 166 -7.52 -4.42 -1.84
C TYR A 166 -9.00 -4.79 -1.78
N ASP A 167 -9.36 -5.92 -2.42
CA ASP A 167 -10.73 -6.39 -2.56
C ASP A 167 -11.25 -7.10 -1.31
N SER A 168 -12.58 -7.21 -1.18
CA SER A 168 -13.27 -7.87 -0.08
C SER A 168 -13.62 -9.34 -0.33
N ASN A 169 -13.00 -9.99 -1.32
CA ASN A 169 -13.34 -11.36 -1.66
C ASN A 169 -13.17 -12.35 -0.50
N LEU A 170 -12.11 -12.19 0.29
CA LEU A 170 -11.85 -13.04 1.45
C LEU A 170 -12.86 -12.79 2.57
N ASP A 171 -13.20 -11.52 2.83
CA ASP A 171 -14.20 -11.12 3.83
C ASP A 171 -15.56 -11.72 3.51
N ILE A 172 -16.02 -11.53 2.27
CA ILE A 172 -17.33 -12.02 1.79
C ILE A 172 -17.38 -13.54 1.83
N SER A 173 -16.33 -14.23 1.34
CA SER A 173 -16.33 -15.69 1.24
C SER A 173 -16.21 -16.38 2.58
N THR A 174 -15.48 -15.79 3.51
CA THR A 174 -15.26 -16.40 4.83
C THR A 174 -16.26 -15.94 5.88
N GLY A 175 -16.72 -14.70 5.80
CA GLY A 175 -17.49 -14.04 6.88
C GLY A 175 -16.68 -13.85 8.15
N LEU A 176 -15.34 -13.93 8.07
CA LEU A 176 -14.40 -13.73 9.17
C LEU A 176 -13.67 -12.40 9.02
N PRO A 177 -13.12 -11.84 10.10
CA PRO A 177 -12.26 -10.67 10.02
C PRO A 177 -11.03 -10.95 9.15
N VAL A 178 -10.79 -10.12 8.14
CA VAL A 178 -9.61 -10.13 7.29
C VAL A 178 -8.79 -8.86 7.53
N HIS A 179 -7.48 -9.00 7.64
CA HIS A 179 -6.58 -7.89 7.89
C HIS A 179 -5.91 -7.43 6.59
N HIS A 180 -6.37 -6.31 6.03
CA HIS A 180 -5.85 -5.74 4.79
C HIS A 180 -4.58 -4.94 5.07
N LEU A 181 -3.41 -5.52 4.78
CA LEU A 181 -2.11 -4.93 5.08
C LEU A 181 -1.77 -3.73 4.19
N HIS A 182 -2.36 -3.64 3.01
CA HIS A 182 -2.14 -2.57 2.04
C HIS A 182 -3.37 -1.68 1.81
N GLY A 183 -4.33 -1.72 2.73
CA GLY A 183 -5.60 -1.00 2.60
C GLY A 183 -6.68 -1.80 1.89
N SER A 184 -7.89 -1.25 1.84
CA SER A 184 -9.07 -1.88 1.27
C SER A 184 -9.90 -0.87 0.48
N PHE A 185 -10.54 -1.29 -0.62
CA PHE A 185 -11.49 -0.47 -1.37
C PHE A 185 -12.69 0.00 -0.53
N ASN A 186 -13.00 -0.72 0.54
CA ASN A 186 -14.11 -0.41 1.43
C ASN A 186 -13.73 0.53 2.59
N THR A 187 -12.46 0.95 2.67
CA THR A 187 -11.98 1.87 3.71
C THR A 187 -11.61 3.20 3.08
N LEU A 188 -12.32 4.26 3.49
CA LEU A 188 -12.03 5.62 3.04
C LEU A 188 -10.70 6.09 3.60
N SER A 189 -9.87 6.71 2.75
CA SER A 189 -8.64 7.35 3.21
C SER A 189 -8.95 8.59 4.05
N GLU A 190 -8.16 8.80 5.09
CA GLU A 190 -8.32 9.90 6.06
C GLU A 190 -8.41 11.28 5.41
N VAL A 191 -7.69 11.49 4.33
CA VAL A 191 -7.70 12.74 3.55
C VAL A 191 -9.10 13.11 3.04
N TYR A 192 -9.93 12.11 2.79
CA TYR A 192 -11.28 12.28 2.23
C TYR A 192 -12.38 12.13 3.27
N ASP A 193 -12.05 11.78 4.51
CA ASP A 193 -13.00 11.72 5.62
C ASP A 193 -13.11 13.10 6.31
N PRO A 194 -14.21 13.82 6.17
CA PRO A 194 -14.36 15.14 6.77
C PRO A 194 -14.32 15.11 8.31
N ASN A 195 -14.56 13.94 8.92
CA ASN A 195 -14.53 13.78 10.38
C ASN A 195 -13.16 13.31 10.90
N SER A 196 -12.18 13.10 10.00
CA SER A 196 -10.84 12.70 10.40
C SER A 196 -10.15 13.78 11.22
N PHE A 197 -9.24 13.40 12.11
CA PHE A 197 -8.43 14.34 12.87
C PHE A 197 -7.71 15.33 11.96
N ARG A 198 -7.20 14.86 10.83
CA ARG A 198 -6.53 15.68 9.82
C ARG A 198 -7.42 16.81 9.29
N ASN A 199 -8.67 16.50 8.95
CA ASN A 199 -9.60 17.46 8.33
C ASN A 199 -10.32 18.36 9.34
N GLN A 200 -10.11 18.14 10.64
CA GLN A 200 -10.53 19.03 11.71
C GLN A 200 -9.50 20.15 11.98
N LEU A 201 -8.27 20.03 11.47
CA LEU A 201 -7.24 21.07 11.58
C LEU A 201 -7.45 22.12 10.48
N GLU A 202 -7.25 23.41 10.83
CA GLU A 202 -7.32 24.50 9.87
C GLU A 202 -6.19 24.42 8.82
N ASP A 203 -6.42 25.07 7.66
CA ASP A 203 -5.42 25.32 6.62
C ASP A 203 -4.82 24.06 5.93
N ASP A 204 -5.54 22.94 5.81
CA ASP A 204 -5.14 21.88 4.88
C ASP A 204 -5.58 22.22 3.45
N PHE A 205 -4.65 22.26 2.49
CA PHE A 205 -4.94 22.47 1.07
C PHE A 205 -5.85 21.39 0.46
N LEU A 206 -6.07 20.29 1.20
CA LEU A 206 -7.00 19.21 0.84
C LEU A 206 -8.38 19.39 1.45
N ASN A 207 -8.55 20.38 2.34
CA ASN A 207 -9.86 20.68 2.94
C ASN A 207 -10.84 21.07 1.85
N GLY A 208 -11.84 20.22 1.63
CA GLY A 208 -12.92 20.48 0.69
C GLY A 208 -12.95 19.59 -0.55
N GLU A 209 -11.99 18.68 -0.76
CA GLU A 209 -12.16 17.67 -1.79
C GLU A 209 -13.30 16.71 -1.40
N LYS A 210 -14.38 16.73 -2.18
CA LYS A 210 -15.54 15.90 -1.92
C LYS A 210 -15.38 14.54 -2.58
N VAL A 211 -15.79 13.50 -1.83
CA VAL A 211 -15.87 12.14 -2.39
C VAL A 211 -16.93 12.09 -3.48
N ASP A 212 -16.56 11.61 -4.65
CA ASP A 212 -17.50 11.23 -5.69
C ASP A 212 -17.96 9.79 -5.40
N PHE A 213 -19.21 9.66 -4.95
CA PHE A 213 -19.79 8.38 -4.56
C PHE A 213 -20.06 7.42 -5.74
N ASP A 214 -19.93 7.87 -6.98
CA ASP A 214 -19.96 7.01 -8.16
C ASP A 214 -18.62 6.26 -8.33
N TYR A 215 -17.54 6.79 -7.72
CA TYR A 215 -16.18 6.22 -7.77
C TYR A 215 -15.53 6.08 -6.39
N PRO A 216 -16.19 5.48 -5.39
CA PRO A 216 -15.71 5.47 -3.99
C PRO A 216 -14.35 4.77 -3.84
N HIS A 217 -14.04 3.79 -4.69
CA HIS A 217 -12.77 3.06 -4.70
C HIS A 217 -11.55 3.96 -4.95
N LEU A 218 -11.71 5.11 -5.62
CA LEU A 218 -10.62 6.06 -5.89
C LEU A 218 -10.22 6.87 -4.64
N TYR A 219 -11.05 6.87 -3.62
CA TYR A 219 -10.86 7.59 -2.36
C TYR A 219 -10.50 6.66 -1.19
N SER A 220 -10.25 5.39 -1.49
CA SER A 220 -9.93 4.36 -0.50
C SER A 220 -8.50 4.46 0.04
N THR A 221 -8.17 3.65 1.05
CA THR A 221 -6.81 3.51 1.59
C THR A 221 -5.87 2.69 0.70
N CYS A 222 -6.35 2.16 -0.42
CA CYS A 222 -5.57 1.33 -1.34
C CYS A 222 -4.48 2.11 -2.06
N LEU A 223 -3.44 1.39 -2.49
CA LEU A 223 -2.36 1.89 -3.32
C LEU A 223 -1.73 3.16 -2.74
N VAL A 224 -0.99 3.01 -1.65
CA VAL A 224 -0.11 4.08 -1.17
C VAL A 224 0.82 4.47 -2.33
N SER A 225 0.84 5.76 -2.67
CA SER A 225 1.52 6.29 -3.85
C SER A 225 3.05 6.30 -3.72
N TYR A 226 3.63 5.27 -3.09
CA TYR A 226 5.05 5.05 -2.88
C TYR A 226 5.35 3.56 -3.05
N VAL A 227 6.64 3.21 -3.11
CA VAL A 227 7.12 1.85 -3.31
C VAL A 227 8.22 1.50 -2.28
N GLY A 228 8.41 0.22 -1.99
CA GLY A 228 9.47 -0.26 -1.12
C GLY A 228 9.44 0.34 0.30
N ASP A 229 10.59 0.72 0.82
CA ASP A 229 10.73 1.30 2.17
C ASP A 229 9.98 2.61 2.34
N LEU A 230 9.88 3.42 1.29
CA LEU A 230 9.12 4.66 1.32
C LEU A 230 7.62 4.38 1.51
N LYS A 231 7.10 3.33 0.88
CA LYS A 231 5.73 2.83 1.09
C LYS A 231 5.53 2.40 2.55
N SER A 232 6.45 1.58 3.08
CA SER A 232 6.42 1.13 4.48
C SER A 232 6.41 2.31 5.46
N HIS A 233 7.30 3.28 5.25
CA HIS A 233 7.35 4.49 6.07
C HIS A 233 6.03 5.26 6.03
N SER A 234 5.48 5.48 4.84
CA SER A 234 4.21 6.18 4.64
C SER A 234 3.04 5.50 5.37
N MET A 235 2.97 4.16 5.30
CA MET A 235 1.92 3.36 5.96
C MET A 235 2.01 3.35 7.50
N THR A 236 3.15 3.73 8.07
CA THR A 236 3.33 3.79 9.53
C THR A 236 3.12 5.20 10.10
N GLN A 237 3.02 6.24 9.27
CA GLN A 237 2.98 7.64 9.72
C GLN A 237 1.82 7.94 10.66
N SER A 238 0.59 7.55 10.33
CA SER A 238 -0.59 7.79 11.18
C SER A 238 -0.45 7.14 12.56
N SER A 239 0.07 5.93 12.62
CA SER A 239 0.32 5.23 13.89
C SER A 239 1.41 5.90 14.74
N LEU A 240 2.45 6.47 14.10
CA LEU A 240 3.50 7.22 14.79
C LEU A 240 2.99 8.59 15.26
N ALA A 241 2.20 9.26 14.41
CA ALA A 241 1.59 10.55 14.74
C ALA A 241 0.65 10.44 15.95
N ASN A 242 -0.23 9.43 15.99
CA ASN A 242 -1.10 9.16 17.14
C ASN A 242 -0.29 8.98 18.42
N SER A 243 0.72 8.10 18.38
CA SER A 243 1.57 7.84 19.56
C SER A 243 2.38 9.07 20.02
N GLY A 244 2.80 9.91 19.08
CA GLY A 244 3.45 11.19 19.39
C GLY A 244 2.48 12.20 19.99
N MET A 245 1.28 12.32 19.40
CA MET A 245 0.25 13.24 19.83
C MET A 245 -0.26 12.92 21.23
N GLU A 246 -0.48 11.65 21.58
CA GLU A 246 -0.87 11.22 22.91
C GLU A 246 0.13 11.72 23.97
N LYS A 247 1.43 11.60 23.72
CA LYS A 247 2.47 12.09 24.63
C LYS A 247 2.48 13.61 24.78
N PHE A 248 2.26 14.34 23.68
CA PHE A 248 2.17 15.80 23.71
C PHE A 248 0.96 16.25 24.52
N VAL A 249 -0.19 15.63 24.33
CA VAL A 249 -1.43 15.97 25.05
C VAL A 249 -1.33 15.61 26.53
N GLU A 250 -0.81 14.43 26.86
CA GLU A 250 -0.54 14.05 28.26
C GLU A 250 0.38 15.07 28.94
N GLY A 251 1.48 15.45 28.27
CA GLY A 251 2.40 16.45 28.77
C GLY A 251 1.77 17.84 28.92
N TYR A 252 0.97 18.27 27.94
CA TYR A 252 0.24 19.56 27.97
C TYR A 252 -0.77 19.63 29.11
N GLN A 253 -1.47 18.52 29.40
CA GLN A 253 -2.48 18.46 30.46
C GLN A 253 -1.87 18.31 31.86
N SER A 254 -0.76 17.54 32.00
CA SER A 254 -0.20 17.17 33.30
C SER A 254 0.98 18.03 33.74
N ASN A 255 1.68 18.72 32.82
CA ASN A 255 2.88 19.50 33.14
C ASN A 255 2.68 21.01 32.85
N PRO A 256 2.51 21.87 33.90
CA PRO A 256 2.27 23.30 33.72
C PRO A 256 3.39 24.05 32.99
N ASP A 257 4.63 23.62 33.13
CA ASP A 257 5.77 24.29 32.47
C ASP A 257 5.80 23.95 30.98
N LEU A 258 5.52 22.70 30.61
CA LEU A 258 5.37 22.30 29.20
C LEU A 258 4.18 22.99 28.55
N ARG A 259 3.06 23.12 29.27
CA ARG A 259 1.88 23.87 28.80
C ARG A 259 2.25 25.30 28.45
N LYS A 260 2.94 26.02 29.35
CA LYS A 260 3.40 27.39 29.08
C LYS A 260 4.33 27.49 27.88
N GLN A 261 5.21 26.49 27.69
CA GLN A 261 6.09 26.44 26.54
C GLN A 261 5.32 26.28 25.24
N ILE A 262 4.35 25.35 25.19
CA ILE A 262 3.51 25.11 24.00
C ILE A 262 2.64 26.32 23.71
N ASP A 263 2.02 26.93 24.74
CA ASP A 263 1.21 28.14 24.58
C ASP A 263 2.02 29.33 24.00
N ALA A 264 3.31 29.38 24.30
CA ALA A 264 4.23 30.43 23.84
C ALA A 264 4.92 30.12 22.49
N TRP A 265 4.58 29.03 21.82
CA TRP A 265 5.18 28.71 20.51
C TRP A 265 4.89 29.80 19.48
N ASP A 266 5.88 30.07 18.63
CA ASP A 266 5.78 31.06 17.55
C ASP A 266 4.94 30.47 16.38
N GLU A 267 3.74 31.01 16.23
CA GLU A 267 2.78 30.61 15.21
C GLU A 267 3.06 31.23 13.82
N SER A 268 4.15 32.00 13.67
CA SER A 268 4.59 32.47 12.34
C SER A 268 5.14 31.31 11.47
N ASN A 269 5.47 30.18 12.09
CA ASN A 269 5.83 28.94 11.41
C ASN A 269 4.60 28.05 11.31
N ASP A 270 4.12 27.81 10.08
CA ASP A 270 2.92 27.05 9.79
C ASP A 270 2.92 25.62 10.39
N LEU A 271 4.10 24.95 10.42
CA LEU A 271 4.21 23.61 11.01
C LEU A 271 4.05 23.67 12.54
N VAL A 272 4.60 24.69 13.19
CA VAL A 272 4.49 24.89 14.65
C VAL A 272 3.06 25.25 15.01
N LYS A 273 2.44 26.18 14.27
CA LYS A 273 1.02 26.54 14.40
C LYS A 273 0.16 25.30 14.33
N ARG A 274 0.32 24.50 13.27
CA ARG A 274 -0.48 23.30 13.04
C ARG A 274 -0.28 22.22 14.11
N LEU A 275 0.94 22.04 14.59
CA LEU A 275 1.21 21.12 15.71
C LEU A 275 0.52 21.58 17.00
N LYS A 276 0.56 22.88 17.30
CA LYS A 276 -0.13 23.45 18.47
C LYS A 276 -1.64 23.27 18.37
N GLU A 277 -2.24 23.58 17.22
CA GLU A 277 -3.66 23.35 16.96
C GLU A 277 -4.04 21.88 17.16
N ALA A 278 -3.23 20.96 16.64
CA ALA A 278 -3.47 19.52 16.80
C ALA A 278 -3.42 19.07 18.27
N ILE A 279 -2.48 19.61 19.08
CA ILE A 279 -2.39 19.32 20.50
C ILE A 279 -3.64 19.82 21.24
N LEU A 280 -4.05 21.06 20.96
CA LEU A 280 -5.20 21.67 21.61
C LEU A 280 -6.51 20.93 21.23
N LEU A 281 -6.70 20.64 19.94
CA LEU A 281 -7.86 19.91 19.44
C LEU A 281 -7.94 18.50 20.05
N LYS A 282 -6.83 17.77 20.10
CA LYS A 282 -6.79 16.43 20.69
C LYS A 282 -6.97 16.45 22.22
N ALA A 283 -6.53 17.52 22.90
CA ALA A 283 -6.75 17.70 24.32
C ALA A 283 -8.23 17.95 24.67
N GLU A 284 -8.96 18.62 23.77
CA GLU A 284 -10.41 18.88 23.89
C GLU A 284 -11.23 17.68 23.42
N HIS A 285 -10.76 16.97 22.37
CA HIS A 285 -11.40 15.82 21.73
C HIS A 285 -10.49 14.58 21.77
N PRO A 286 -10.38 13.89 22.91
CA PRO A 286 -9.47 12.75 23.07
C PRO A 286 -9.75 11.58 22.13
N GLU A 287 -10.97 11.45 21.61
CA GLU A 287 -11.38 10.42 20.65
C GLU A 287 -10.82 10.61 19.25
N LEU A 288 -10.41 11.84 18.89
CA LEU A 288 -9.87 12.13 17.57
C LEU A 288 -8.48 11.48 17.40
N GLU A 289 -8.31 10.73 16.34
CA GLU A 289 -7.03 10.12 15.97
C GLU A 289 -6.86 10.04 14.45
N HIS A 290 -5.62 9.90 14.02
CA HIS A 290 -5.35 9.53 12.65
C HIS A 290 -5.85 8.10 12.42
N SER A 291 -6.88 7.96 11.59
CA SER A 291 -7.64 6.71 11.39
C SER A 291 -7.02 5.79 10.33
N GLU A 292 -6.20 6.33 9.42
CA GLU A 292 -5.59 5.55 8.36
C GLU A 292 -4.47 4.67 8.92
N GLN A 293 -4.81 3.45 9.31
CA GLN A 293 -3.90 2.50 9.93
C GLN A 293 -3.82 1.22 9.13
N TYR A 294 -2.58 0.79 8.86
CA TYR A 294 -2.27 -0.47 8.20
C TYR A 294 -1.81 -1.48 9.25
N PRO A 295 -2.45 -2.66 9.36
CA PRO A 295 -2.25 -3.56 10.49
C PRO A 295 -0.95 -4.40 10.41
N HIS A 296 0.16 -3.84 9.92
CA HIS A 296 1.46 -4.52 9.81
C HIS A 296 1.97 -5.06 11.14
N LYS A 297 1.66 -4.37 12.26
CA LYS A 297 2.05 -4.81 13.62
C LYS A 297 1.48 -6.20 13.98
N LEU A 298 0.41 -6.66 13.30
CA LEU A 298 -0.13 -8.00 13.50
C LEU A 298 0.87 -9.08 13.07
N LEU A 299 1.66 -8.84 12.02
CA LEU A 299 2.70 -9.79 11.59
C LEU A 299 3.74 -10.09 12.69
N ARG A 300 3.94 -9.16 13.63
CA ARG A 300 4.80 -9.36 14.82
C ARG A 300 4.11 -10.08 15.97
N LYS A 301 2.77 -10.19 15.94
CA LYS A 301 1.97 -10.77 17.03
C LYS A 301 1.47 -12.19 16.74
N ILE A 302 1.41 -12.60 15.48
CA ILE A 302 1.00 -13.96 15.10
C ILE A 302 2.00 -15.00 15.63
N SER A 303 1.56 -16.22 15.82
CA SER A 303 2.38 -17.31 16.35
C SER A 303 2.05 -18.64 15.70
N GLY A 304 2.97 -19.60 15.81
CA GLY A 304 2.82 -20.93 15.26
C GLY A 304 3.11 -20.99 13.76
N THR A 305 2.23 -21.58 12.95
CA THR A 305 2.43 -21.72 11.51
C THR A 305 1.87 -20.52 10.76
N LEU A 306 2.67 -19.95 9.86
CA LEU A 306 2.27 -18.96 8.86
C LEU A 306 2.31 -19.59 7.47
N GLU A 307 1.18 -19.63 6.78
CA GLU A 307 1.09 -20.00 5.36
C GLU A 307 1.11 -18.72 4.50
N ILE A 308 1.89 -18.70 3.43
CA ILE A 308 2.01 -17.59 2.49
C ILE A 308 1.64 -18.08 1.10
N ILE A 309 0.64 -17.48 0.46
CA ILE A 309 0.16 -17.87 -0.86
C ILE A 309 -0.13 -16.65 -1.74
N GLY A 310 0.32 -16.71 -2.99
CA GLY A 310 0.02 -15.66 -3.98
C GLY A 310 0.83 -14.38 -3.82
N LEU A 311 1.91 -14.40 -3.02
CA LEU A 311 2.91 -13.34 -2.94
C LEU A 311 4.23 -13.82 -3.56
N SER A 312 4.95 -12.91 -4.21
CA SER A 312 6.33 -13.15 -4.62
C SER A 312 7.29 -12.82 -3.47
N PRO A 313 8.33 -13.64 -3.21
CA PRO A 313 9.34 -13.33 -2.19
C PRO A 313 10.17 -12.09 -2.53
N ASN A 314 10.13 -11.62 -3.77
CA ASN A 314 10.86 -10.45 -4.25
C ASN A 314 10.05 -9.14 -4.17
N ASN A 315 8.78 -9.21 -3.75
CA ASN A 315 7.92 -8.06 -3.50
C ASN A 315 7.63 -7.94 -2.00
N ASP A 316 7.14 -6.77 -1.58
CA ASP A 316 6.66 -6.55 -0.21
C ASP A 316 7.67 -6.89 0.91
N GLY A 317 8.97 -6.64 0.67
CA GLY A 317 10.07 -6.90 1.61
C GLY A 317 9.79 -6.35 3.01
N HIS A 318 9.13 -5.18 3.12
CA HIS A 318 8.74 -4.58 4.37
C HIS A 318 7.79 -5.46 5.22
N LEU A 319 6.94 -6.28 4.60
CA LEU A 319 6.10 -7.25 5.32
C LEU A 319 6.93 -8.45 5.76
N PHE A 320 7.84 -8.93 4.91
CA PHE A 320 8.70 -10.06 5.22
C PHE A 320 9.69 -9.75 6.36
N GLU A 321 10.16 -8.52 6.50
CA GLU A 321 10.95 -8.08 7.65
C GLU A 321 10.19 -8.29 8.97
N HIS A 322 8.92 -7.92 9.06
CA HIS A 322 8.12 -8.17 10.24
C HIS A 322 7.95 -9.66 10.53
N ILE A 323 7.89 -10.52 9.51
CA ILE A 323 7.81 -11.98 9.64
C ILE A 323 9.17 -12.54 10.11
N LEU A 324 10.26 -12.06 9.55
CA LEU A 324 11.62 -12.47 9.92
C LEU A 324 11.95 -12.11 11.36
N ASP A 325 11.55 -10.92 11.82
CA ASP A 325 11.73 -10.47 13.21
C ASP A 325 10.86 -11.21 14.21
N ASN A 326 9.75 -11.82 13.78
CA ASN A 326 8.81 -12.48 14.69
C ASN A 326 9.29 -13.88 15.10
N ARG A 327 9.80 -14.00 16.32
CA ARG A 327 10.29 -15.28 16.89
C ARG A 327 9.17 -16.27 17.26
N ASN A 328 7.91 -15.82 17.30
CA ASN A 328 6.77 -16.67 17.65
C ASN A 328 6.25 -17.47 16.45
N ILE A 329 6.67 -17.14 15.23
CA ILE A 329 6.41 -17.96 14.04
C ILE A 329 7.38 -19.13 14.08
N THR A 330 6.83 -20.33 14.32
CA THR A 330 7.62 -21.57 14.44
C THR A 330 7.80 -22.30 13.13
N GLN A 331 6.95 -22.04 12.14
CA GLN A 331 7.00 -22.62 10.81
C GLN A 331 6.43 -21.65 9.77
N ILE A 332 7.06 -21.60 8.60
CA ILE A 332 6.53 -20.94 7.40
C ILE A 332 6.27 -22.00 6.35
N VAL A 333 5.09 -21.95 5.72
CA VAL A 333 4.75 -22.73 4.52
C VAL A 333 4.58 -21.74 3.37
N PHE A 334 5.50 -21.76 2.41
CA PHE A 334 5.48 -20.85 1.26
C PHE A 334 4.98 -21.57 0.01
N HIS A 335 3.86 -21.13 -0.55
CA HIS A 335 3.30 -21.68 -1.78
C HIS A 335 3.86 -20.93 -2.99
N HIS A 336 4.79 -21.55 -3.72
CA HIS A 336 5.51 -20.95 -4.84
C HIS A 336 4.95 -21.34 -6.21
N PHE A 337 5.20 -20.52 -7.21
CA PHE A 337 4.91 -20.80 -8.61
C PHE A 337 6.24 -20.99 -9.37
N GLY A 338 6.75 -22.25 -9.35
CA GLY A 338 7.98 -22.62 -10.04
C GLY A 338 9.24 -22.57 -9.19
N ALA A 339 10.32 -23.15 -9.74
CA ALA A 339 11.56 -23.41 -9.01
C ALA A 339 12.33 -22.12 -8.59
N GLN A 340 12.26 -21.08 -9.42
CA GLN A 340 12.94 -19.82 -9.10
C GLN A 340 12.33 -19.16 -7.87
N GLU A 341 11.01 -19.10 -7.79
CA GLU A 341 10.31 -18.50 -6.64
C GLU A 341 10.52 -19.33 -5.36
N ALA A 342 10.61 -20.67 -5.48
CA ALA A 342 10.98 -21.54 -4.37
C ALA A 342 12.38 -21.19 -3.84
N ALA A 343 13.38 -21.08 -4.72
CA ALA A 343 14.76 -20.76 -4.34
C ALA A 343 14.86 -19.35 -3.72
N ASP A 344 14.07 -18.38 -4.22
CA ASP A 344 14.03 -17.03 -3.67
C ASP A 344 13.41 -17.04 -2.26
N ALA A 345 12.34 -17.81 -2.05
CA ALA A 345 11.73 -17.99 -0.73
C ALA A 345 12.69 -18.70 0.26
N GLU A 346 13.41 -19.72 -0.17
CA GLU A 346 14.42 -20.40 0.64
C GLU A 346 15.55 -19.45 1.08
N ARG A 347 15.99 -18.58 0.20
CA ARG A 347 17.00 -17.56 0.51
C ARG A 347 16.44 -16.53 1.50
N LEU A 348 15.21 -16.00 1.26
CA LEU A 348 14.59 -14.99 2.08
C LEU A 348 14.36 -15.51 3.51
N PHE A 349 13.79 -16.70 3.65
CA PHE A 349 13.42 -17.29 4.94
C PHE A 349 14.48 -18.28 5.49
N SER A 350 15.73 -18.17 5.07
CA SER A 350 16.83 -19.07 5.46
C SER A 350 17.05 -19.15 6.99
N SER A 351 16.66 -18.15 7.74
CA SER A 351 16.73 -18.11 9.21
C SER A 351 15.51 -18.72 9.91
N LYS A 352 14.51 -19.19 9.15
CA LYS A 352 13.24 -19.74 9.67
C LYS A 352 13.10 -21.22 9.32
N ASN A 353 12.23 -21.91 10.05
CA ASN A 353 11.77 -23.24 9.67
C ASN A 353 10.79 -23.10 8.50
N LEU A 354 11.31 -23.23 7.28
CA LEU A 354 10.56 -23.07 6.03
C LEU A 354 10.26 -24.44 5.42
N SER A 355 9.06 -24.60 4.89
CA SER A 355 8.70 -25.60 3.89
C SER A 355 8.12 -24.90 2.66
N THR A 356 8.53 -25.32 1.48
CA THR A 356 8.01 -24.82 0.21
C THR A 356 7.05 -25.84 -0.39
N ARG A 357 6.03 -25.37 -1.10
CA ARG A 357 5.04 -26.21 -1.78
C ARG A 357 4.67 -25.58 -3.11
N ASP A 358 4.59 -26.39 -4.16
CA ASP A 358 4.05 -25.91 -5.44
C ASP A 358 2.58 -25.51 -5.27
N VAL A 359 2.25 -24.31 -5.70
CA VAL A 359 0.88 -23.76 -5.56
C VAL A 359 -0.13 -24.55 -6.39
N ARG A 360 0.32 -25.22 -7.47
CA ARG A 360 -0.56 -26.08 -8.28
C ARG A 360 -1.01 -27.31 -7.50
N ASP A 361 -0.12 -27.93 -6.74
CA ASP A 361 -0.47 -29.06 -5.86
C ASP A 361 -1.40 -28.61 -4.74
N PHE A 362 -1.19 -27.40 -4.20
CA PHE A 362 -2.11 -26.83 -3.23
C PHE A 362 -3.54 -26.68 -3.82
N TRP A 363 -3.66 -26.14 -5.03
CA TRP A 363 -4.98 -25.98 -5.67
C TRP A 363 -5.66 -27.31 -5.99
N LEU A 364 -4.91 -28.35 -6.33
CA LEU A 364 -5.47 -29.68 -6.51
C LEU A 364 -6.07 -30.22 -5.21
N ASP A 365 -5.35 -30.08 -4.09
CA ASP A 365 -5.79 -30.60 -2.79
C ASP A 365 -7.02 -29.85 -2.24
N VAL A 366 -7.06 -28.51 -2.35
CA VAL A 366 -8.20 -27.74 -1.82
C VAL A 366 -9.44 -27.79 -2.72
N ASN A 367 -9.31 -28.24 -3.97
CA ASN A 367 -10.41 -28.41 -4.90
C ASN A 367 -10.90 -29.86 -5.01
N ALA A 368 -10.18 -30.82 -4.40
CA ALA A 368 -10.59 -32.21 -4.29
C ALA A 368 -11.69 -32.39 -3.24
#